data_c0333a26261c9ef505bd70c748519883
#
_entry.id   c0333a26261c9ef505bd70c748519883
#
_cell.length_a   1.000
_cell.length_b   1.000
_cell.length_c   1.000
_cell.angle_alpha   90.00
_cell.angle_beta   90.00
_cell.angle_gamma   90.00
#
_symmetry.space_group_name_H-M   'P 1'
#
loop_
_entity.id
_entity.type
_entity.pdbx_description
1 polymer ?
#
loop_
_entity_poly.entity_id
_entity_poly.type
_entity_poly.pdbx_seq_one_letter_code
_entity_poly.pdbx_strand_id
1 'polypeptide(L)'
;MNTNDYMKLKDAAEKWGISIRRVQILCAQGRISGAVRLGRDWMIPVNADRPTDGRTKAARSEQNTAQASDMSLPRKTPFLYLTDLYNAPGCAEKAIAGLAESPEAQAILSAELACARGEIDKVYESANHLLNKHTDFYSVLATGTLLAQCAIWKGDLNMWRRAKIHISEANAKDDREREITTLCICAVDSMLYDVKDFPEWFKIGCFELLHKDTFPAARVYYAQFLYAIGHALAAKTFEMQDVQGLSLMGLLPATIEPMISWAMADGSVISEIYLRLTCAVTYHYSKNDTQAVRHIDKALALALPDKLYGILAEYCRTIGPLIKLRLKAIDENAWDEVNSLFKVYVVNWSKLNSSITGRQVIENLSKQNRDVARLAAFKLSDAEIAERMNMSVSGVKQAIRIIKERSGLERDDFAAIL
;
A
#
# COMPACT_ATOMS: atom_id res chain seq x y z
N MET A 1 -2.02 36.82 29.80
CA MET A 1 -2.59 36.91 28.45
C MET A 1 -3.47 38.16 28.42
N ASN A 2 -3.13 39.14 27.57
CA ASN A 2 -3.99 40.32 27.42
C ASN A 2 -5.23 39.90 26.64
N THR A 3 -6.39 40.03 27.24
CA THR A 3 -7.69 39.66 26.62
C THR A 3 -8.03 40.48 25.37
N ASN A 4 -7.34 41.61 25.15
CA ASN A 4 -7.55 42.49 23.99
C ASN A 4 -6.91 41.96 22.68
N ASP A 5 -6.06 40.95 22.75
CA ASP A 5 -5.39 40.42 21.56
C ASP A 5 -6.17 39.23 20.93
N TYR A 6 -7.32 38.88 21.51
CA TYR A 6 -8.14 37.76 21.08
C TYR A 6 -9.60 38.15 20.89
N MET A 7 -10.23 37.60 19.84
CA MET A 7 -11.64 37.74 19.54
C MET A 7 -12.40 36.42 19.81
N LYS A 8 -13.71 36.51 20.05
CA LYS A 8 -14.57 35.34 20.23
C LYS A 8 -15.01 34.74 18.89
N LEU A 9 -15.54 33.52 18.90
CA LEU A 9 -16.06 32.83 17.71
C LEU A 9 -17.07 33.67 16.91
N LYS A 10 -17.92 34.43 17.59
CA LYS A 10 -18.93 35.30 16.96
C LYS A 10 -18.27 36.43 16.17
N ASP A 11 -17.28 37.06 16.75
CA ASP A 11 -16.58 38.18 16.13
C ASP A 11 -15.75 37.73 14.91
N ALA A 12 -15.12 36.56 15.03
CA ALA A 12 -14.40 35.92 13.90
C ALA A 12 -15.37 35.52 12.77
N ALA A 13 -16.54 35.00 13.10
CA ALA A 13 -17.57 34.65 12.14
C ALA A 13 -18.05 35.86 11.34
N GLU A 14 -18.26 36.99 12.04
CA GLU A 14 -18.68 38.25 11.49
C GLU A 14 -17.57 38.86 10.61
N LYS A 15 -16.33 38.90 11.12
CA LYS A 15 -15.14 39.39 10.39
C LYS A 15 -14.90 38.61 9.10
N TRP A 16 -15.13 37.29 9.09
CA TRP A 16 -14.82 36.42 7.94
C TRP A 16 -16.04 36.11 7.05
N GLY A 17 -17.24 36.55 7.43
CA GLY A 17 -18.46 36.29 6.66
C GLY A 17 -18.83 34.82 6.56
N ILE A 18 -18.62 34.04 7.65
CA ILE A 18 -18.94 32.61 7.71
C ILE A 18 -19.70 32.28 9.00
N SER A 19 -20.36 31.11 9.06
CA SER A 19 -21.12 30.73 10.26
C SER A 19 -20.21 30.45 11.46
N ILE A 20 -20.70 30.72 12.67
CA ILE A 20 -20.00 30.42 13.94
C ILE A 20 -19.60 28.94 13.98
N ARG A 21 -20.48 28.04 13.53
CA ARG A 21 -20.22 26.60 13.44
C ARG A 21 -19.02 26.29 12.53
N ARG A 22 -18.86 27.03 11.43
CA ARG A 22 -17.71 26.88 10.53
C ARG A 22 -16.41 27.33 11.18
N VAL A 23 -16.42 28.47 11.89
CA VAL A 23 -15.26 28.92 12.68
C VAL A 23 -14.86 27.90 13.73
N GLN A 24 -15.84 27.33 14.43
CA GLN A 24 -15.61 26.31 15.46
C GLN A 24 -14.94 25.04 14.90
N ILE A 25 -15.38 24.60 13.71
CA ILE A 25 -14.74 23.48 12.99
C ILE A 25 -13.30 23.82 12.60
N LEU A 26 -13.04 25.03 12.08
CA LEU A 26 -11.71 25.45 11.71
C LEU A 26 -10.75 25.55 12.91
N CYS A 27 -11.25 25.99 14.08
CA CYS A 27 -10.49 25.94 15.33
C CYS A 27 -10.19 24.50 15.76
N ALA A 28 -11.19 23.63 15.74
CA ALA A 28 -11.03 22.22 16.12
C ALA A 28 -10.07 21.45 15.18
N GLN A 29 -9.98 21.87 13.93
CA GLN A 29 -9.05 21.32 12.93
C GLN A 29 -7.64 21.95 12.98
N GLY A 30 -7.36 22.87 13.92
CA GLY A 30 -6.08 23.55 14.01
C GLY A 30 -5.75 24.47 12.81
N ARG A 31 -6.75 24.84 11.99
CA ARG A 31 -6.57 25.63 10.76
C ARG A 31 -6.49 27.15 11.00
N ILE A 32 -6.69 27.58 12.21
CA ILE A 32 -6.55 28.99 12.61
C ILE A 32 -5.31 29.09 13.51
N SER A 33 -4.25 29.67 12.98
CA SER A 33 -2.98 29.83 13.70
C SER A 33 -3.20 30.66 14.98
N GLY A 34 -2.67 30.15 16.10
CA GLY A 34 -2.76 30.82 17.39
C GLY A 34 -4.12 30.74 18.09
N ALA A 35 -5.10 30.04 17.54
CA ALA A 35 -6.37 29.79 18.24
C ALA A 35 -6.15 28.88 19.46
N VAL A 36 -6.63 29.29 20.62
CA VAL A 36 -6.51 28.55 21.89
C VAL A 36 -7.88 28.29 22.50
N ARG A 37 -8.02 27.19 23.21
CA ARG A 37 -9.26 26.85 23.91
C ARG A 37 -9.17 27.22 25.37
N LEU A 38 -10.06 28.08 25.83
CA LEU A 38 -10.19 28.51 27.23
C LEU A 38 -11.52 27.97 27.79
N GLY A 39 -11.45 26.88 28.53
CA GLY A 39 -12.66 26.20 29.03
C GLY A 39 -13.54 25.66 27.92
N ARG A 40 -14.77 26.22 27.76
CA ARG A 40 -15.70 25.84 26.69
C ARG A 40 -15.57 26.73 25.42
N ASP A 41 -14.87 27.86 25.50
CA ASP A 41 -14.80 28.85 24.44
C ASP A 41 -13.47 28.81 23.68
N TRP A 42 -13.53 29.11 22.40
CA TRP A 42 -12.36 29.33 21.56
C TRP A 42 -12.02 30.83 21.53
N MET A 43 -10.73 31.11 21.71
CA MET A 43 -10.14 32.43 21.61
C MET A 43 -9.26 32.47 20.36
N ILE A 44 -9.52 33.40 19.46
CA ILE A 44 -8.87 33.53 18.15
C ILE A 44 -8.07 34.84 18.13
N PRO A 45 -6.79 34.82 17.72
CA PRO A 45 -6.05 36.09 17.61
C PRO A 45 -6.77 37.10 16.71
N VAL A 46 -6.82 38.35 17.13
CA VAL A 46 -7.49 39.45 16.38
C VAL A 46 -6.89 39.64 14.98
N ASN A 47 -5.60 39.35 14.84
CA ASN A 47 -4.86 39.43 13.59
C ASN A 47 -4.92 38.14 12.74
N ALA A 48 -5.64 37.12 13.20
CA ALA A 48 -5.77 35.89 12.41
C ALA A 48 -6.54 36.15 11.10
N ASP A 49 -6.02 35.57 10.02
CA ASP A 49 -6.65 35.59 8.71
C ASP A 49 -7.67 34.45 8.57
N ARG A 50 -8.66 34.68 7.70
CA ARG A 50 -9.60 33.63 7.34
C ARG A 50 -8.89 32.49 6.63
N PRO A 51 -8.93 31.24 7.15
CA PRO A 51 -8.37 30.10 6.43
C PRO A 51 -9.07 29.90 5.07
N THR A 52 -8.29 29.71 4.02
CA THR A 52 -8.79 29.48 2.66
C THR A 52 -9.64 28.21 2.61
N ASP A 53 -10.78 28.27 1.90
CA ASP A 53 -11.64 27.11 1.73
C ASP A 53 -11.06 26.22 0.63
N GLY A 54 -10.45 25.09 0.98
CA GLY A 54 -9.84 24.13 0.05
C GLY A 54 -10.83 23.45 -0.92
N ARG A 55 -12.07 23.93 -0.99
CA ARG A 55 -13.11 23.43 -1.90
C ARG A 55 -13.29 24.27 -3.16
N THR A 56 -12.69 25.45 -3.25
CA THR A 56 -12.76 26.27 -4.47
C THR A 56 -11.76 25.79 -5.52
N LYS A 57 -12.20 25.72 -6.78
CA LYS A 57 -11.37 25.30 -7.94
C LYS A 57 -10.08 26.15 -8.05
N ALA A 58 -10.12 27.42 -7.62
CA ALA A 58 -8.98 28.33 -7.59
C ALA A 58 -7.94 27.94 -6.52
N ALA A 59 -8.37 27.58 -5.29
CA ALA A 59 -7.47 27.12 -4.25
C ALA A 59 -6.80 25.78 -4.60
N ARG A 60 -7.47 24.93 -5.37
CA ARG A 60 -6.89 23.69 -5.91
C ARG A 60 -5.86 23.94 -7.01
N SER A 61 -6.07 24.96 -7.86
CA SER A 61 -5.10 25.35 -8.90
C SER A 61 -3.87 26.06 -8.31
N GLU A 62 -4.04 26.86 -7.27
CA GLU A 62 -2.94 27.54 -6.57
C GLU A 62 -2.11 26.56 -5.71
N GLN A 63 -2.75 25.58 -5.06
CA GLN A 63 -2.02 24.50 -4.39
C GLN A 63 -1.27 23.60 -5.37
N ASN A 64 -1.85 23.31 -6.54
CA ASN A 64 -1.19 22.52 -7.58
C ASN A 64 -0.05 23.29 -8.27
N THR A 65 -0.17 24.62 -8.43
CA THR A 65 0.93 25.46 -8.97
C THR A 65 2.02 25.69 -7.92
N ALA A 66 1.68 25.88 -6.65
CA ALA A 66 2.67 25.96 -5.57
C ALA A 66 3.43 24.65 -5.35
N GLN A 67 2.76 23.51 -5.49
CA GLN A 67 3.44 22.19 -5.44
C GLN A 67 4.35 21.96 -6.66
N ALA A 68 3.99 22.45 -7.83
CA ALA A 68 4.84 22.32 -9.03
C ALA A 68 6.07 23.25 -9.00
N SER A 69 6.03 24.38 -8.26
CA SER A 69 7.15 25.31 -8.13
C SER A 69 8.12 25.00 -6.98
N ASP A 70 7.74 24.09 -6.05
CA ASP A 70 8.55 23.76 -4.87
C ASP A 70 9.23 22.38 -4.99
N MET A 71 9.42 21.92 -6.22
CA MET A 71 10.05 20.63 -6.53
C MET A 71 11.58 20.62 -6.41
N SER A 72 12.17 21.67 -5.87
CA SER A 72 13.56 21.68 -5.40
C SER A 72 13.70 21.05 -4.01
N LEU A 73 12.59 20.66 -3.35
CA LEU A 73 12.63 20.01 -2.05
C LEU A 73 12.92 18.51 -2.22
N PRO A 74 13.77 17.95 -1.35
CA PRO A 74 14.02 16.52 -1.37
C PRO A 74 12.72 15.75 -1.19
N ARG A 75 12.57 14.67 -1.96
CA ARG A 75 11.41 13.78 -1.88
C ARG A 75 11.21 13.27 -0.45
N LYS A 76 9.97 13.25 0.01
CA LYS A 76 9.62 12.93 1.40
C LYS A 76 9.23 11.48 1.60
N THR A 77 8.76 10.81 0.53
CA THR A 77 8.27 9.42 0.55
C THR A 77 8.81 8.60 -0.63
N PRO A 78 10.14 8.43 -0.75
CA PRO A 78 10.77 7.79 -1.91
C PRO A 78 10.51 6.28 -2.02
N PHE A 79 9.80 5.69 -1.07
CA PHE A 79 9.51 4.27 -0.95
C PHE A 79 8.05 3.90 -1.28
N LEU A 80 7.24 4.85 -1.71
CA LEU A 80 5.92 4.59 -2.29
C LEU A 80 5.81 5.35 -3.62
N TYR A 81 5.64 4.63 -4.72
CA TYR A 81 5.71 5.18 -6.07
C TYR A 81 4.89 6.44 -6.26
N LEU A 82 5.48 7.47 -6.85
CA LEU A 82 4.82 8.71 -7.26
C LEU A 82 4.01 9.44 -6.16
N THR A 83 4.09 9.03 -4.89
CA THR A 83 3.25 9.57 -3.81
C THR A 83 3.38 11.07 -3.66
N ASP A 84 4.59 11.60 -3.87
CA ASP A 84 4.88 13.02 -3.72
C ASP A 84 4.44 13.86 -4.94
N LEU A 85 4.06 13.23 -6.05
CA LEU A 85 3.81 13.90 -7.32
C LEU A 85 2.42 13.62 -7.90
N TYR A 86 1.92 12.38 -7.75
CA TYR A 86 0.73 11.91 -8.43
C TYR A 86 -0.53 12.20 -7.60
N ASN A 87 -1.24 13.27 -7.96
CA ASN A 87 -2.40 13.77 -7.23
C ASN A 87 -3.73 13.68 -8.03
N ALA A 88 -3.67 13.27 -9.28
CA ALA A 88 -4.85 13.06 -10.12
C ALA A 88 -4.62 11.94 -11.14
N PRO A 89 -5.64 11.09 -11.42
CA PRO A 89 -5.56 10.07 -12.45
C PRO A 89 -5.33 10.68 -13.83
N GLY A 90 -4.52 10.02 -14.66
CA GLY A 90 -4.22 10.44 -16.03
C GLY A 90 -3.18 11.56 -16.15
N CYS A 91 -2.49 11.91 -15.06
CA CYS A 91 -1.53 13.00 -15.09
C CYS A 91 -0.07 12.59 -14.83
N ALA A 92 0.23 11.29 -14.64
CA ALA A 92 1.56 10.85 -14.23
C ALA A 92 2.67 11.30 -15.19
N GLU A 93 2.53 11.07 -16.49
CA GLU A 93 3.55 11.46 -17.48
C GLU A 93 3.72 12.98 -17.56
N LYS A 94 2.62 13.73 -17.51
CA LYS A 94 2.66 15.20 -17.52
C LYS A 94 3.35 15.75 -16.29
N ALA A 95 3.09 15.16 -15.13
CA ALA A 95 3.71 15.56 -13.88
C ALA A 95 5.22 15.30 -13.90
N ILE A 96 5.66 14.14 -14.41
CA ILE A 96 7.08 13.80 -14.58
C ILE A 96 7.75 14.73 -15.61
N ALA A 97 7.09 15.02 -16.74
CA ALA A 97 7.61 15.93 -17.75
C ALA A 97 7.79 17.36 -17.22
N GLY A 98 6.99 17.78 -16.24
CA GLY A 98 7.14 19.07 -15.54
C GLY A 98 8.43 19.22 -14.73
N LEU A 99 9.19 18.13 -14.54
CA LEU A 99 10.46 18.11 -13.80
C LEU A 99 11.70 18.31 -14.70
N ALA A 100 11.55 18.90 -15.86
CA ALA A 100 12.64 19.09 -16.83
C ALA A 100 13.89 19.77 -16.24
N GLU A 101 13.74 20.58 -15.21
CA GLU A 101 14.84 21.27 -14.50
C GLU A 101 15.59 20.34 -13.51
N SER A 102 15.05 19.15 -13.22
CA SER A 102 15.68 18.16 -12.35
C SER A 102 15.74 16.78 -13.05
N PRO A 103 16.71 16.55 -13.94
CA PRO A 103 16.83 15.28 -14.71
C PRO A 103 16.91 14.05 -13.82
N GLU A 104 17.48 14.19 -12.64
CA GLU A 104 17.63 13.12 -11.66
C GLU A 104 16.27 12.72 -11.05
N ALA A 105 15.51 13.69 -10.53
CA ALA A 105 14.17 13.44 -10.02
C ALA A 105 13.27 12.87 -11.12
N GLN A 106 13.40 13.38 -12.36
CA GLN A 106 12.67 12.87 -13.51
C GLN A 106 13.02 11.41 -13.82
N ALA A 107 14.29 11.02 -13.74
CA ALA A 107 14.73 9.64 -13.97
C ALA A 107 14.19 8.67 -12.89
N ILE A 108 14.25 9.05 -11.62
CA ILE A 108 13.71 8.25 -10.51
C ILE A 108 12.20 8.08 -10.66
N LEU A 109 11.46 9.16 -10.86
CA LEU A 109 10.00 9.13 -10.97
C LEU A 109 9.51 8.42 -12.24
N SER A 110 10.28 8.48 -13.34
CA SER A 110 10.02 7.67 -14.53
C SER A 110 10.20 6.17 -14.25
N ALA A 111 11.20 5.79 -13.45
CA ALA A 111 11.40 4.41 -13.03
C ALA A 111 10.28 3.94 -12.08
N GLU A 112 9.80 4.82 -11.20
CA GLU A 112 8.65 4.54 -10.32
C GLU A 112 7.36 4.34 -11.12
N LEU A 113 7.10 5.16 -12.14
CA LEU A 113 5.95 4.98 -13.02
C LEU A 113 6.06 3.67 -13.81
N ALA A 114 7.25 3.36 -14.31
CA ALA A 114 7.50 2.09 -14.98
C ALA A 114 7.24 0.90 -14.03
N CYS A 115 7.64 1.00 -12.76
CA CYS A 115 7.38 -0.01 -11.75
C CYS A 115 5.88 -0.18 -11.48
N ALA A 116 5.15 0.92 -11.29
CA ALA A 116 3.70 0.90 -11.11
C ALA A 116 2.96 0.31 -12.32
N ARG A 117 3.52 0.44 -13.51
CA ARG A 117 3.02 -0.17 -14.77
C ARG A 117 3.41 -1.64 -14.91
N GLY A 118 4.41 -2.13 -14.18
CA GLY A 118 4.95 -3.49 -14.32
C GLY A 118 6.03 -3.63 -15.42
N GLU A 119 6.62 -2.53 -15.88
CA GLU A 119 7.69 -2.48 -16.90
C GLU A 119 9.06 -2.76 -16.27
N ILE A 120 9.23 -3.93 -15.65
CA ILE A 120 10.32 -4.25 -14.70
C ILE A 120 11.72 -4.20 -15.31
N ASP A 121 11.86 -4.51 -16.59
CA ASP A 121 13.19 -4.45 -17.22
C ASP A 121 13.68 -3.00 -17.33
N LYS A 122 12.80 -2.05 -17.66
CA LYS A 122 13.12 -0.62 -17.64
C LYS A 122 13.49 -0.14 -16.23
N VAL A 123 12.75 -0.62 -15.20
CA VAL A 123 13.05 -0.30 -13.79
C VAL A 123 14.41 -0.81 -13.40
N TYR A 124 14.76 -2.03 -13.78
CA TYR A 124 16.04 -2.65 -13.46
C TYR A 124 17.23 -1.90 -14.08
N GLU A 125 17.12 -1.54 -15.35
CA GLU A 125 18.13 -0.74 -16.06
C GLU A 125 18.31 0.63 -15.38
N SER A 126 17.21 1.33 -15.09
CA SER A 126 17.22 2.62 -14.42
C SER A 126 17.79 2.52 -13.00
N ALA A 127 17.36 1.56 -12.19
CA ALA A 127 17.83 1.38 -10.83
C ALA A 127 19.34 1.12 -10.77
N ASN A 128 19.87 0.22 -11.62
CA ASN A 128 21.30 -0.05 -11.66
C ASN A 128 22.13 1.17 -12.10
N HIS A 129 21.60 1.99 -13.01
CA HIS A 129 22.26 3.22 -13.42
C HIS A 129 22.28 4.26 -12.32
N LEU A 130 21.21 4.35 -11.54
CA LEU A 130 21.02 5.32 -10.46
C LEU A 130 21.78 4.94 -9.18
N LEU A 131 21.91 3.63 -8.87
CA LEU A 131 22.61 3.12 -7.69
C LEU A 131 24.04 3.66 -7.51
N ASN A 132 24.74 3.91 -8.60
CA ASN A 132 26.14 4.34 -8.59
C ASN A 132 26.32 5.87 -8.72
N LYS A 133 25.23 6.61 -8.93
CA LYS A 133 25.29 8.04 -9.23
C LYS A 133 24.89 8.93 -8.07
N HIS A 134 24.03 8.43 -7.19
CA HIS A 134 23.35 9.26 -6.20
C HIS A 134 23.73 8.84 -4.78
N THR A 135 24.14 9.81 -4.01
CA THR A 135 24.54 9.65 -2.60
C THR A 135 23.65 10.46 -1.65
N ASP A 136 22.68 11.23 -2.19
CA ASP A 136 21.73 11.91 -1.35
C ASP A 136 20.73 10.94 -0.72
N PHE A 137 20.31 11.26 0.50
CA PHE A 137 19.51 10.39 1.34
C PHE A 137 18.25 9.85 0.65
N TYR A 138 17.47 10.72 0.02
CA TYR A 138 16.19 10.32 -0.56
C TYR A 138 16.34 9.53 -1.86
N SER A 139 17.34 9.85 -2.68
CA SER A 139 17.65 9.07 -3.89
C SER A 139 18.16 7.68 -3.57
N VAL A 140 18.93 7.51 -2.50
CA VAL A 140 19.38 6.20 -2.00
C VAL A 140 18.17 5.35 -1.58
N LEU A 141 17.22 5.91 -0.83
CA LEU A 141 16.01 5.18 -0.44
C LEU A 141 15.14 4.82 -1.66
N ALA A 142 14.95 5.73 -2.61
CA ALA A 142 14.17 5.50 -3.81
C ALA A 142 14.79 4.40 -4.69
N THR A 143 16.08 4.47 -4.97
CA THR A 143 16.77 3.47 -5.80
C THR A 143 16.83 2.11 -5.12
N GLY A 144 17.03 2.07 -3.81
CA GLY A 144 16.97 0.84 -3.02
C GLY A 144 15.59 0.19 -3.06
N THR A 145 14.52 0.99 -2.94
CA THR A 145 13.14 0.49 -3.06
C THR A 145 12.83 -0.04 -4.45
N LEU A 146 13.24 0.66 -5.51
CA LEU A 146 13.09 0.19 -6.89
C LEU A 146 13.84 -1.13 -7.12
N LEU A 147 15.05 -1.27 -6.56
CA LEU A 147 15.82 -2.51 -6.65
C LEU A 147 15.13 -3.65 -5.88
N ALA A 148 14.53 -3.38 -4.71
CA ALA A 148 13.76 -4.36 -3.96
C ALA A 148 12.54 -4.84 -4.75
N GLN A 149 11.84 -3.95 -5.44
CA GLN A 149 10.73 -4.31 -6.32
C GLN A 149 11.21 -5.18 -7.49
N CYS A 150 12.30 -4.81 -8.14
CA CYS A 150 12.89 -5.65 -9.18
C CYS A 150 13.22 -7.05 -8.66
N ALA A 151 13.76 -7.15 -7.43
CA ALA A 151 14.06 -8.41 -6.79
C ALA A 151 12.82 -9.28 -6.61
N ILE A 152 11.69 -8.69 -6.20
CA ILE A 152 10.41 -9.40 -6.06
C ILE A 152 9.94 -9.91 -7.43
N TRP A 153 9.89 -9.04 -8.43
CA TRP A 153 9.42 -9.39 -9.76
C TRP A 153 10.32 -10.39 -10.50
N LYS A 154 11.61 -10.47 -10.16
CA LYS A 154 12.58 -11.41 -10.73
C LYS A 154 12.83 -12.65 -9.84
N GLY A 155 12.30 -12.68 -8.62
CA GLY A 155 12.53 -13.75 -7.64
C GLY A 155 13.99 -13.89 -7.23
N ASP A 156 14.72 -12.77 -7.15
CA ASP A 156 16.17 -12.74 -6.92
C ASP A 156 16.50 -12.34 -5.47
N LEU A 157 16.90 -13.32 -4.67
CA LEU A 157 17.26 -13.13 -3.26
C LEU A 157 18.53 -12.27 -3.07
N ASN A 158 19.49 -12.36 -3.98
CA ASN A 158 20.72 -11.58 -3.86
C ASN A 158 20.45 -10.10 -4.14
N MET A 159 19.64 -9.82 -5.16
CA MET A 159 19.18 -8.46 -5.47
C MET A 159 18.38 -7.88 -4.30
N TRP A 160 17.50 -8.67 -3.68
CA TRP A 160 16.76 -8.27 -2.48
C TRP A 160 17.67 -7.87 -1.33
N ARG A 161 18.67 -8.72 -1.02
CA ARG A 161 19.65 -8.42 0.04
C ARG A 161 20.45 -7.15 -0.27
N ARG A 162 20.89 -6.99 -1.51
CA ARG A 162 21.59 -5.76 -1.95
C ARG A 162 20.71 -4.52 -1.77
N ALA A 163 19.44 -4.60 -2.13
CA ALA A 163 18.49 -3.50 -1.96
C ALA A 163 18.37 -3.08 -0.48
N LYS A 164 18.22 -4.05 0.43
CA LYS A 164 18.13 -3.77 1.88
C LYS A 164 19.42 -3.17 2.44
N ILE A 165 20.58 -3.68 2.04
CA ILE A 165 21.88 -3.11 2.43
C ILE A 165 21.98 -1.66 1.95
N HIS A 166 21.66 -1.40 0.68
CA HIS A 166 21.72 -0.06 0.11
C HIS A 166 20.81 0.93 0.85
N ILE A 167 19.58 0.52 1.20
CA ILE A 167 18.67 1.35 2.01
C ILE A 167 19.25 1.60 3.40
N SER A 168 19.84 0.58 4.05
CA SER A 168 20.42 0.70 5.40
C SER A 168 21.65 1.61 5.45
N GLU A 169 22.36 1.73 4.34
CA GLU A 169 23.54 2.60 4.19
C GLU A 169 23.20 4.05 3.85
N ALA A 170 21.90 4.39 3.72
CA ALA A 170 21.48 5.77 3.52
C ALA A 170 21.98 6.66 4.66
N ASN A 171 22.70 7.72 4.31
CA ASN A 171 23.33 8.61 5.28
C ASN A 171 22.32 9.56 5.93
N ALA A 172 21.64 9.07 6.98
CA ALA A 172 20.68 9.82 7.75
C ALA A 172 21.36 10.88 8.63
N LYS A 173 20.98 12.14 8.46
CA LYS A 173 21.58 13.29 9.16
C LYS A 173 21.05 13.50 10.57
N ASP A 174 19.81 13.07 10.83
CA ASP A 174 19.10 13.28 12.07
C ASP A 174 18.20 12.09 12.42
N ASP A 175 17.53 12.16 13.57
CA ASP A 175 16.61 11.12 14.06
C ASP A 175 15.43 10.91 13.11
N ARG A 176 14.96 11.98 12.49
CA ARG A 176 13.84 11.92 11.53
C ARG A 176 14.23 11.13 10.28
N GLU A 177 15.39 11.38 9.70
CA GLU A 177 15.86 10.61 8.53
C GLU A 177 16.11 9.15 8.93
N ARG A 178 16.57 8.87 10.15
CA ARG A 178 16.68 7.49 10.67
C ARG A 178 15.32 6.78 10.73
N GLU A 179 14.29 7.47 11.21
CA GLU A 179 12.93 6.89 11.25
C GLU A 179 12.34 6.71 9.84
N ILE A 180 12.65 7.59 8.89
CA ILE A 180 12.29 7.41 7.48
C ILE A 180 12.98 6.18 6.89
N THR A 181 14.28 5.96 7.18
CA THR A 181 15.00 4.75 6.76
C THR A 181 14.34 3.50 7.35
N THR A 182 14.00 3.53 8.63
CA THR A 182 13.30 2.43 9.31
C THR A 182 11.96 2.14 8.65
N LEU A 183 11.17 3.17 8.35
CA LEU A 183 9.90 3.03 7.64
C LEU A 183 10.10 2.44 6.24
N CYS A 184 11.15 2.85 5.53
CA CYS A 184 11.48 2.30 4.22
C CYS A 184 11.81 0.80 4.29
N ILE A 185 12.56 0.35 5.29
CA ILE A 185 12.81 -1.08 5.54
C ILE A 185 11.51 -1.82 5.85
N CYS A 186 10.65 -1.28 6.73
CA CYS A 186 9.33 -1.85 7.01
C CYS A 186 8.47 -1.94 5.74
N ALA A 187 8.51 -0.93 4.87
CA ALA A 187 7.81 -0.92 3.61
C ALA A 187 8.26 -2.09 2.71
N VAL A 188 9.57 -2.22 2.52
CA VAL A 188 10.16 -3.29 1.71
C VAL A 188 9.80 -4.66 2.28
N ASP A 189 9.95 -4.87 3.59
CA ASP A 189 9.66 -6.16 4.24
C ASP A 189 8.15 -6.50 4.22
N SER A 190 7.26 -5.49 4.30
CA SER A 190 5.80 -5.69 4.18
C SER A 190 5.40 -6.31 2.85
N MET A 191 6.12 -6.01 1.75
CA MET A 191 5.83 -6.54 0.42
C MET A 191 5.98 -8.05 0.34
N LEU A 192 6.81 -8.63 1.23
CA LEU A 192 7.03 -10.08 1.34
C LEU A 192 6.46 -10.68 2.62
N TYR A 193 5.67 -9.93 3.39
CA TYR A 193 5.10 -10.36 4.66
C TYR A 193 6.13 -10.80 5.70
N ASP A 194 7.36 -10.30 5.59
CA ASP A 194 8.40 -10.46 6.61
C ASP A 194 8.29 -9.34 7.64
N VAL A 195 7.40 -9.53 8.61
CA VAL A 195 6.99 -8.49 9.58
C VAL A 195 7.55 -8.73 10.98
N LYS A 196 8.55 -9.60 11.12
CA LYS A 196 9.06 -10.05 12.44
C LYS A 196 9.75 -8.94 13.22
N ASP A 197 10.61 -8.18 12.55
CA ASP A 197 11.54 -7.24 13.17
C ASP A 197 11.06 -5.78 13.09
N PHE A 198 9.75 -5.58 12.95
CA PHE A 198 9.18 -4.24 12.91
C PHE A 198 9.29 -3.54 14.26
N PRO A 199 9.58 -2.24 14.31
CA PRO A 199 9.65 -1.48 15.54
C PRO A 199 8.27 -1.37 16.20
N GLU A 200 8.26 -1.21 17.52
CA GLU A 200 7.00 -1.19 18.30
C GLU A 200 6.08 -0.05 17.85
N TRP A 201 6.63 1.14 17.60
CA TRP A 201 5.83 2.27 17.12
C TRP A 201 5.07 1.96 15.81
N PHE A 202 5.68 1.16 14.91
CA PHE A 202 5.00 0.75 13.69
C PHE A 202 3.92 -0.32 13.97
N LYS A 203 4.21 -1.30 14.83
CA LYS A 203 3.26 -2.37 15.18
C LYS A 203 1.97 -1.84 15.79
N ILE A 204 2.05 -0.80 16.60
CA ILE A 204 0.89 -0.16 17.23
C ILE A 204 0.25 0.96 16.37
N GLY A 205 0.83 1.28 15.23
CA GLY A 205 0.37 2.36 14.34
C GLY A 205 0.57 3.77 14.89
N CYS A 206 1.57 3.96 15.75
CA CYS A 206 1.92 5.26 16.31
C CYS A 206 2.99 5.93 15.42
N PHE A 207 2.58 6.91 14.62
CA PHE A 207 3.46 7.59 13.66
C PHE A 207 3.95 8.96 14.15
N GLU A 208 3.91 9.22 15.46
CA GLU A 208 4.30 10.52 16.03
C GLU A 208 5.77 10.89 15.76
N LEU A 209 6.65 9.90 15.60
CA LEU A 209 8.06 10.09 15.25
C LEU A 209 8.27 10.48 13.79
N LEU A 210 7.30 10.19 12.93
CA LEU A 210 7.37 10.47 11.51
C LEU A 210 6.88 11.88 11.19
N HIS A 211 7.43 12.48 10.14
CA HIS A 211 6.85 13.69 9.59
C HIS A 211 5.51 13.40 8.91
N LYS A 212 4.55 14.30 9.05
CA LYS A 212 3.19 14.15 8.50
C LYS A 212 3.15 13.84 6.99
N ASP A 213 4.13 14.31 6.23
CA ASP A 213 4.22 14.08 4.79
C ASP A 213 4.50 12.61 4.45
N THR A 214 5.04 11.83 5.39
CA THR A 214 5.27 10.38 5.23
C THR A 214 4.05 9.53 5.61
N PHE A 215 3.03 10.13 6.23
CA PHE A 215 1.84 9.40 6.68
C PHE A 215 1.08 8.68 5.55
N PRO A 216 0.93 9.24 4.32
CA PRO A 216 0.27 8.51 3.25
C PRO A 216 0.93 7.15 2.96
N ALA A 217 2.26 7.11 2.90
CA ALA A 217 3.02 5.88 2.72
C ALA A 217 2.97 4.97 3.96
N ALA A 218 3.18 5.53 5.16
CA ALA A 218 3.13 4.78 6.41
C ALA A 218 1.80 4.04 6.59
N ARG A 219 0.68 4.66 6.25
CA ARG A 219 -0.66 4.05 6.32
C ARG A 219 -0.82 2.88 5.36
N VAL A 220 -0.28 2.99 4.14
CA VAL A 220 -0.33 1.89 3.16
C VAL A 220 0.39 0.66 3.71
N TYR A 221 1.62 0.83 4.15
CA TYR A 221 2.42 -0.30 4.65
C TYR A 221 1.92 -0.82 5.99
N TYR A 222 1.34 0.04 6.82
CA TYR A 222 0.66 -0.39 8.04
C TYR A 222 -0.59 -1.23 7.73
N ALA A 223 -1.37 -0.86 6.74
CA ALA A 223 -2.52 -1.68 6.30
C ALA A 223 -2.06 -3.05 5.77
N GLN A 224 -0.96 -3.10 5.01
CA GLN A 224 -0.35 -4.35 4.55
C GLN A 224 0.20 -5.20 5.70
N PHE A 225 0.83 -4.58 6.69
CA PHE A 225 1.29 -5.23 7.91
C PHE A 225 0.13 -5.84 8.70
N LEU A 226 -0.95 -5.10 8.93
CA LEU A 226 -2.14 -5.61 9.59
C LEU A 226 -2.76 -6.80 8.84
N TYR A 227 -2.80 -6.73 7.51
CA TYR A 227 -3.23 -7.84 6.67
C TYR A 227 -2.31 -9.06 6.84
N ALA A 228 -0.99 -8.88 6.80
CA ALA A 228 -0.02 -9.96 6.95
C ALA A 228 -0.16 -10.67 8.30
N ILE A 229 -0.34 -9.92 9.40
CA ILE A 229 -0.59 -10.48 10.74
C ILE A 229 -1.94 -11.18 10.78
N GLY A 230 -3.00 -10.54 10.28
CA GLY A 230 -4.34 -11.12 10.26
C GLY A 230 -4.37 -12.45 9.50
N HIS A 231 -3.68 -12.51 8.36
CA HIS A 231 -3.54 -13.72 7.57
C HIS A 231 -2.78 -14.83 8.33
N ALA A 232 -1.66 -14.47 8.98
CA ALA A 232 -0.88 -15.43 9.76
C ALA A 232 -1.64 -15.98 10.98
N LEU A 233 -2.42 -15.11 11.65
CA LEU A 233 -3.26 -15.51 12.79
C LEU A 233 -4.45 -16.35 12.33
N ALA A 234 -5.10 -15.99 11.21
CA ALA A 234 -6.19 -16.79 10.65
C ALA A 234 -5.73 -18.19 10.26
N ALA A 235 -4.51 -18.35 9.77
CA ALA A 235 -3.93 -19.67 9.49
C ALA A 235 -3.73 -20.51 10.76
N LYS A 236 -3.33 -19.90 11.88
CA LYS A 236 -3.15 -20.59 13.18
C LYS A 236 -4.46 -20.93 13.89
N THR A 237 -5.47 -20.05 13.80
CA THR A 237 -6.77 -20.27 14.46
C THR A 237 -7.59 -21.37 13.79
N PHE A 238 -7.25 -21.80 12.57
CA PHE A 238 -7.86 -22.97 11.95
C PHE A 238 -7.50 -24.29 12.66
N GLU A 239 -6.41 -24.30 13.44
CA GLU A 239 -6.06 -25.45 14.31
C GLU A 239 -6.91 -25.51 15.58
N MET A 240 -7.56 -24.41 15.97
CA MET A 240 -8.45 -24.31 17.13
C MET A 240 -9.91 -24.22 16.66
N GLN A 241 -10.60 -25.35 16.56
CA GLN A 241 -11.95 -25.50 15.99
C GLN A 241 -13.08 -24.75 16.69
N ASP A 242 -12.83 -23.95 17.72
CA ASP A 242 -13.88 -23.46 18.63
C ASP A 242 -13.99 -21.92 18.80
N VAL A 243 -13.37 -21.13 17.98
CA VAL A 243 -13.56 -19.68 18.10
C VAL A 243 -14.56 -19.17 17.05
N GLN A 244 -15.86 -19.17 17.42
CA GLN A 244 -16.87 -18.29 16.84
C GLN A 244 -16.54 -16.82 17.20
N GLY A 245 -15.32 -16.37 16.94
CA GLY A 245 -14.88 -15.00 17.15
C GLY A 245 -14.81 -14.28 15.80
N LEU A 246 -15.17 -13.02 15.78
CA LEU A 246 -14.87 -12.09 14.69
C LEU A 246 -13.39 -12.28 14.30
N SER A 247 -13.15 -12.87 13.14
CA SER A 247 -11.81 -12.98 12.60
C SER A 247 -11.19 -11.58 12.57
N LEU A 248 -9.94 -11.44 13.02
CA LEU A 248 -9.20 -10.17 12.91
C LEU A 248 -9.32 -9.58 11.50
N MET A 249 -9.33 -10.44 10.47
CA MET A 249 -9.55 -10.04 9.08
C MET A 249 -10.88 -9.31 8.87
N GLY A 250 -11.94 -9.70 9.59
CA GLY A 250 -13.24 -9.04 9.54
C GLY A 250 -13.26 -7.64 10.17
N LEU A 251 -12.32 -7.34 11.05
CA LEU A 251 -12.20 -6.03 11.70
C LEU A 251 -11.30 -5.06 10.90
N LEU A 252 -10.43 -5.56 10.03
CA LEU A 252 -9.50 -4.74 9.28
C LEU A 252 -10.17 -3.68 8.39
N PRO A 253 -11.31 -3.92 7.73
CA PRO A 253 -11.99 -2.86 6.97
C PRO A 253 -12.28 -1.62 7.81
N ALA A 254 -12.73 -1.78 9.05
CA ALA A 254 -13.02 -0.64 9.94
C ALA A 254 -11.77 0.20 10.27
N THR A 255 -10.59 -0.41 10.23
CA THR A 255 -9.30 0.27 10.42
C THR A 255 -8.80 0.92 9.13
N ILE A 256 -8.99 0.27 7.98
CA ILE A 256 -8.44 0.72 6.69
C ILE A 256 -9.31 1.81 6.04
N GLU A 257 -10.63 1.76 6.15
CA GLU A 257 -11.52 2.76 5.54
C GLU A 257 -11.25 4.21 5.99
N PRO A 258 -10.98 4.51 7.29
CA PRO A 258 -10.52 5.83 7.69
C PRO A 258 -9.22 6.26 7.00
N MET A 259 -8.28 5.33 6.77
CA MET A 259 -7.02 5.63 6.07
C MET A 259 -7.26 6.00 4.61
N ILE A 260 -8.23 5.35 3.94
CA ILE A 260 -8.67 5.75 2.58
C ILE A 260 -9.22 7.17 2.60
N SER A 261 -10.04 7.52 3.59
CA SER A 261 -10.59 8.87 3.71
C SER A 261 -9.50 9.94 3.91
N TRP A 262 -8.45 9.60 4.64
CA TRP A 262 -7.28 10.48 4.80
C TRP A 262 -6.47 10.59 3.51
N ALA A 263 -6.22 9.48 2.80
CA ALA A 263 -5.52 9.52 1.51
C ALA A 263 -6.25 10.39 0.49
N MET A 264 -7.60 10.30 0.45
CA MET A 264 -8.44 11.17 -0.40
C MET A 264 -8.33 12.65 0.02
N ALA A 265 -8.30 12.95 1.31
CA ALA A 265 -8.17 14.31 1.82
C ALA A 265 -6.80 14.91 1.53
N ASP A 266 -5.75 14.09 1.60
CA ASP A 266 -4.37 14.47 1.31
C ASP A 266 -4.09 14.55 -0.21
N GLY A 267 -5.02 14.09 -1.07
CA GLY A 267 -4.85 14.00 -2.52
C GLY A 267 -3.84 12.93 -2.95
N SER A 268 -3.54 11.96 -2.10
CA SER A 268 -2.56 10.91 -2.34
C SER A 268 -3.20 9.73 -3.09
N VAL A 269 -3.25 9.83 -4.43
CA VAL A 269 -3.95 8.86 -5.29
C VAL A 269 -3.34 7.46 -5.21
N ILE A 270 -2.01 7.35 -5.19
CA ILE A 270 -1.33 6.04 -5.09
C ILE A 270 -1.66 5.37 -3.75
N SER A 271 -1.60 6.11 -2.65
CA SER A 271 -1.99 5.58 -1.33
C SER A 271 -3.46 5.13 -1.32
N GLU A 272 -4.34 5.91 -1.96
CA GLU A 272 -5.76 5.54 -2.10
C GLU A 272 -5.92 4.22 -2.85
N ILE A 273 -5.22 4.03 -3.99
CA ILE A 273 -5.28 2.77 -4.76
C ILE A 273 -4.86 1.57 -3.90
N TYR A 274 -3.69 1.64 -3.25
CA TYR A 274 -3.19 0.56 -2.42
C TYR A 274 -4.11 0.25 -1.23
N LEU A 275 -4.59 1.27 -0.52
CA LEU A 275 -5.51 1.11 0.60
C LEU A 275 -6.86 0.51 0.17
N ARG A 276 -7.39 0.92 -0.98
CA ARG A 276 -8.63 0.33 -1.53
C ARG A 276 -8.45 -1.14 -1.91
N LEU A 277 -7.35 -1.49 -2.56
CA LEU A 277 -7.06 -2.88 -2.91
C LEU A 277 -6.84 -3.74 -1.66
N THR A 278 -6.11 -3.24 -0.66
CA THR A 278 -5.95 -3.92 0.63
C THR A 278 -7.29 -4.09 1.35
N CYS A 279 -8.13 -3.07 1.36
CA CYS A 279 -9.48 -3.15 1.94
C CYS A 279 -10.36 -4.16 1.19
N ALA A 280 -10.28 -4.21 -0.16
CA ALA A 280 -10.98 -5.20 -0.97
C ALA A 280 -10.56 -6.64 -0.61
N VAL A 281 -9.27 -6.86 -0.38
CA VAL A 281 -8.74 -8.15 0.09
C VAL A 281 -9.38 -8.54 1.43
N THR A 282 -9.42 -7.64 2.40
CA THR A 282 -10.00 -7.93 3.73
C THR A 282 -11.50 -8.20 3.67
N TYR A 283 -12.25 -7.47 2.85
CA TYR A 283 -13.67 -7.75 2.60
C TYR A 283 -13.90 -9.10 1.93
N HIS A 284 -13.06 -9.45 0.95
CA HIS A 284 -13.14 -10.76 0.28
C HIS A 284 -12.91 -11.91 1.27
N TYR A 285 -11.91 -11.79 2.16
CA TYR A 285 -11.69 -12.78 3.23
C TYR A 285 -12.89 -12.89 4.17
N SER A 286 -13.56 -11.78 4.45
CA SER A 286 -14.77 -11.72 5.29
C SER A 286 -16.05 -12.14 4.55
N LYS A 287 -15.95 -12.67 3.32
CA LYS A 287 -17.07 -13.09 2.46
C LYS A 287 -18.03 -11.94 2.07
N ASN A 288 -17.54 -10.71 2.09
CA ASN A 288 -18.31 -9.53 1.66
C ASN A 288 -17.82 -9.04 0.29
N ASP A 289 -18.05 -9.85 -0.75
CA ASP A 289 -17.58 -9.53 -2.10
C ASP A 289 -18.25 -8.28 -2.69
N THR A 290 -19.44 -7.91 -2.20
CA THR A 290 -20.11 -6.65 -2.61
C THR A 290 -19.26 -5.43 -2.25
N GLN A 291 -18.74 -5.36 -1.01
CA GLN A 291 -17.87 -4.27 -0.61
C GLN A 291 -16.48 -4.40 -1.26
N ALA A 292 -15.95 -5.62 -1.40
CA ALA A 292 -14.70 -5.85 -2.11
C ALA A 292 -14.76 -5.28 -3.53
N VAL A 293 -15.80 -5.59 -4.29
CA VAL A 293 -16.01 -5.07 -5.65
C VAL A 293 -16.11 -3.54 -5.68
N ARG A 294 -16.82 -2.94 -4.72
CA ARG A 294 -16.92 -1.47 -4.63
C ARG A 294 -15.55 -0.80 -4.48
N HIS A 295 -14.65 -1.38 -3.67
CA HIS A 295 -13.29 -0.87 -3.52
C HIS A 295 -12.45 -1.12 -4.76
N ILE A 296 -12.59 -2.29 -5.42
CA ILE A 296 -11.93 -2.59 -6.69
C ILE A 296 -12.33 -1.59 -7.76
N ASP A 297 -13.62 -1.33 -7.96
CA ASP A 297 -14.11 -0.39 -8.99
C ASP A 297 -13.49 1.01 -8.81
N LYS A 298 -13.39 1.49 -7.58
CA LYS A 298 -12.76 2.78 -7.28
C LYS A 298 -11.25 2.76 -7.52
N ALA A 299 -10.57 1.66 -7.18
CA ALA A 299 -9.14 1.51 -7.45
C ALA A 299 -8.86 1.45 -8.96
N LEU A 300 -9.69 0.73 -9.74
CA LEU A 300 -9.60 0.67 -11.20
C LEU A 300 -9.80 2.05 -11.83
N ALA A 301 -10.80 2.83 -11.37
CA ALA A 301 -11.04 4.18 -11.88
C ALA A 301 -9.84 5.12 -11.67
N LEU A 302 -9.03 4.88 -10.63
CA LEU A 302 -7.83 5.64 -10.34
C LEU A 302 -6.59 5.13 -11.10
N ALA A 303 -6.48 3.82 -11.29
CA ALA A 303 -5.27 3.18 -11.84
C ALA A 303 -5.25 3.12 -13.38
N LEU A 304 -6.41 2.93 -14.03
CA LEU A 304 -6.48 2.69 -15.47
C LEU A 304 -6.02 3.86 -16.35
N PRO A 305 -6.31 5.14 -16.02
CA PRO A 305 -5.90 6.26 -16.85
C PRO A 305 -4.39 6.34 -17.10
N ASP A 306 -3.56 5.90 -16.15
CA ASP A 306 -2.10 5.87 -16.27
C ASP A 306 -1.54 4.45 -16.43
N LYS A 307 -2.40 3.45 -16.65
CA LYS A 307 -2.03 2.04 -16.87
C LYS A 307 -1.22 1.43 -15.73
N LEU A 308 -1.58 1.70 -14.49
CA LEU A 308 -0.86 1.21 -13.31
C LEU A 308 -1.10 -0.30 -13.08
N TYR A 309 -0.86 -1.10 -14.12
CA TYR A 309 -1.17 -2.52 -14.19
C TYR A 309 -0.29 -3.38 -13.28
N GLY A 310 0.93 -2.92 -12.98
CA GLY A 310 1.82 -3.57 -12.02
C GLY A 310 1.18 -3.64 -10.63
N ILE A 311 0.61 -2.53 -10.15
CA ILE A 311 -0.09 -2.47 -8.87
C ILE A 311 -1.28 -3.43 -8.85
N LEU A 312 -2.06 -3.50 -9.94
CA LEU A 312 -3.21 -4.41 -10.01
C LEU A 312 -2.76 -5.89 -10.00
N ALA A 313 -1.65 -6.20 -10.70
CA ALA A 313 -1.11 -7.54 -10.76
C ALA A 313 -0.66 -8.06 -9.38
N GLU A 314 -0.08 -7.21 -8.52
CA GLU A 314 0.30 -7.56 -7.15
C GLU A 314 -0.88 -8.11 -6.33
N TYR A 315 -2.07 -7.54 -6.51
CA TYR A 315 -3.28 -7.94 -5.77
C TYR A 315 -4.05 -9.10 -6.41
N CYS A 316 -3.75 -9.46 -7.67
CA CYS A 316 -4.40 -10.59 -8.35
C CYS A 316 -4.18 -11.93 -7.63
N ARG A 317 -3.14 -12.04 -6.81
CA ARG A 317 -2.86 -13.22 -5.99
C ARG A 317 -4.02 -13.58 -5.06
N THR A 318 -4.70 -12.58 -4.51
CA THR A 318 -5.78 -12.79 -3.53
C THR A 318 -7.16 -12.53 -4.13
N ILE A 319 -7.34 -11.43 -4.84
CA ILE A 319 -8.63 -10.99 -5.39
C ILE A 319 -8.67 -11.00 -6.93
N GLY A 320 -7.77 -11.74 -7.57
CA GLY A 320 -7.68 -11.82 -9.03
C GLY A 320 -9.00 -12.17 -9.75
N PRO A 321 -9.82 -13.13 -9.26
CA PRO A 321 -11.13 -13.41 -9.87
C PRO A 321 -12.06 -12.19 -9.88
N LEU A 322 -12.08 -11.37 -8.83
CA LEU A 322 -12.89 -10.16 -8.74
C LEU A 322 -12.33 -9.04 -9.64
N ILE A 323 -10.99 -8.83 -9.63
CA ILE A 323 -10.34 -7.89 -10.55
C ILE A 323 -10.63 -8.27 -12.00
N LYS A 324 -10.49 -9.54 -12.37
CA LYS A 324 -10.81 -10.06 -13.71
C LYS A 324 -12.23 -9.71 -14.11
N LEU A 325 -13.20 -10.01 -13.24
CA LEU A 325 -14.62 -9.77 -13.52
C LEU A 325 -14.87 -8.29 -13.81
N ARG A 326 -14.31 -7.41 -13.01
CA ARG A 326 -14.53 -5.96 -13.14
C ARG A 326 -13.74 -5.36 -14.30
N LEU A 327 -12.48 -5.75 -14.45
CA LEU A 327 -11.60 -5.20 -15.47
C LEU A 327 -12.03 -5.60 -16.88
N LYS A 328 -12.41 -6.86 -17.10
CA LYS A 328 -12.96 -7.31 -18.39
C LYS A 328 -14.26 -6.59 -18.80
N ALA A 329 -15.05 -6.15 -17.85
CA ALA A 329 -16.26 -5.37 -18.13
C ALA A 329 -15.93 -3.93 -18.58
N ILE A 330 -14.72 -3.42 -18.29
CA ILE A 330 -14.26 -2.08 -18.66
C ILE A 330 -13.37 -2.14 -19.91
N ASP A 331 -12.36 -3.00 -19.89
CA ASP A 331 -11.35 -3.15 -20.94
C ASP A 331 -10.74 -4.57 -20.88
N GLU A 332 -11.06 -5.39 -21.88
CA GLU A 332 -10.58 -6.78 -21.96
C GLU A 332 -9.06 -6.84 -22.19
N ASN A 333 -8.50 -5.93 -22.99
CA ASN A 333 -7.07 -5.87 -23.26
C ASN A 333 -6.28 -5.53 -21.99
N ALA A 334 -6.80 -4.61 -21.16
CA ALA A 334 -6.17 -4.29 -19.87
C ALA A 334 -6.13 -5.51 -18.93
N TRP A 335 -7.16 -6.38 -18.97
CA TRP A 335 -7.09 -7.63 -18.20
C TRP A 335 -5.98 -8.55 -18.71
N ASP A 336 -5.83 -8.70 -20.01
CA ASP A 336 -4.80 -9.60 -20.56
C ASP A 336 -3.39 -9.13 -20.20
N GLU A 337 -3.15 -7.81 -20.21
CA GLU A 337 -1.90 -7.21 -19.72
C GLU A 337 -1.68 -7.48 -18.23
N VAL A 338 -2.66 -7.17 -17.37
CA VAL A 338 -2.58 -7.42 -15.92
C VAL A 338 -2.37 -8.91 -15.62
N ASN A 339 -3.07 -9.79 -16.31
CA ASN A 339 -2.95 -11.23 -16.11
C ASN A 339 -1.57 -11.77 -16.55
N SER A 340 -0.98 -11.20 -17.60
CA SER A 340 0.38 -11.52 -18.06
C SER A 340 1.40 -11.14 -16.99
N LEU A 341 1.32 -9.93 -16.46
CA LEU A 341 2.15 -9.45 -15.37
C LEU A 341 1.98 -10.31 -14.10
N PHE A 342 0.74 -10.63 -13.74
CA PHE A 342 0.43 -11.45 -12.57
C PHE A 342 1.07 -12.82 -12.63
N LYS A 343 1.06 -13.50 -13.79
CA LYS A 343 1.68 -14.83 -13.94
C LYS A 343 3.17 -14.82 -13.64
N VAL A 344 3.86 -13.77 -14.03
CA VAL A 344 5.30 -13.59 -13.72
C VAL A 344 5.49 -13.23 -12.25
N TYR A 345 4.74 -12.25 -11.77
CA TYR A 345 4.85 -11.75 -10.39
C TYR A 345 4.63 -12.85 -9.36
N VAL A 346 3.56 -13.62 -9.49
CA VAL A 346 3.16 -14.58 -8.46
C VAL A 346 4.19 -15.70 -8.25
N VAL A 347 4.80 -16.19 -9.32
CA VAL A 347 5.83 -17.24 -9.25
C VAL A 347 7.09 -16.71 -8.56
N ASN A 348 7.53 -15.53 -8.96
CA ASN A 348 8.76 -14.92 -8.46
C ASN A 348 8.60 -14.42 -7.02
N TRP A 349 7.46 -13.79 -6.70
CA TRP A 349 7.10 -13.40 -5.34
C TRP A 349 7.12 -14.59 -4.39
N SER A 350 6.48 -15.71 -4.78
CA SER A 350 6.42 -16.92 -3.95
C SER A 350 7.79 -17.52 -3.69
N LYS A 351 8.63 -17.59 -4.74
CA LYS A 351 10.01 -18.04 -4.63
C LYS A 351 10.80 -17.20 -3.62
N LEU A 352 10.71 -15.87 -3.76
CA LEU A 352 11.45 -14.95 -2.90
C LEU A 352 10.90 -14.96 -1.46
N ASN A 353 9.58 -14.92 -1.28
CA ASN A 353 8.95 -15.00 0.02
C ASN A 353 9.35 -16.27 0.77
N SER A 354 9.30 -17.44 0.13
CA SER A 354 9.71 -18.71 0.73
C SER A 354 11.18 -18.69 1.16
N SER A 355 12.05 -18.09 0.36
CA SER A 355 13.49 -17.98 0.65
C SER A 355 13.78 -17.08 1.85
N ILE A 356 12.94 -16.10 2.13
CA ILE A 356 13.12 -15.11 3.21
C ILE A 356 12.42 -15.56 4.49
N THR A 357 11.16 -15.97 4.38
CA THR A 357 10.32 -16.28 5.54
C THR A 357 10.50 -17.71 6.03
N GLY A 358 11.11 -18.56 5.21
CA GLY A 358 11.18 -20.01 5.46
C GLY A 358 9.82 -20.71 5.34
N ARG A 359 8.77 -20.00 4.91
CA ARG A 359 7.42 -20.53 4.70
C ARG A 359 7.27 -20.89 3.24
N GLN A 360 6.80 -22.10 2.97
CA GLN A 360 6.40 -22.42 1.62
C GLN A 360 5.02 -21.82 1.37
N VAL A 361 4.95 -20.85 0.46
CA VAL A 361 3.73 -20.08 0.20
C VAL A 361 2.83 -20.87 -0.74
N ILE A 362 1.75 -21.41 -0.22
CA ILE A 362 0.69 -22.08 -1.01
C ILE A 362 -0.34 -21.10 -1.57
N GLU A 363 -0.11 -19.83 -1.43
CA GLU A 363 -1.06 -18.79 -1.87
C GLU A 363 -1.35 -18.85 -3.39
N ASN A 364 -0.48 -19.49 -4.16
CA ASN A 364 -0.66 -19.78 -5.59
C ASN A 364 -1.66 -20.89 -5.89
N LEU A 365 -2.12 -21.59 -4.87
CA LEU A 365 -3.11 -22.63 -5.03
C LEU A 365 -4.52 -22.06 -4.91
N SER A 366 -5.43 -22.55 -5.74
CA SER A 366 -6.85 -22.26 -5.54
C SER A 366 -7.27 -22.72 -4.12
N LYS A 367 -8.36 -22.12 -3.59
CA LYS A 367 -8.91 -22.57 -2.29
C LYS A 367 -9.10 -24.08 -2.25
N GLN A 368 -9.69 -24.65 -3.31
CA GLN A 368 -9.91 -26.06 -3.46
C GLN A 368 -8.59 -26.87 -3.38
N ASN A 369 -7.54 -26.42 -4.08
CA ASN A 369 -6.24 -27.10 -4.03
C ASN A 369 -5.58 -26.98 -2.65
N ARG A 370 -5.74 -25.85 -1.96
CA ARG A 370 -5.26 -25.69 -0.58
C ARG A 370 -5.96 -26.64 0.38
N ASP A 371 -7.26 -26.77 0.26
CA ASP A 371 -8.04 -27.68 1.10
C ASP A 371 -7.68 -29.15 0.81
N VAL A 372 -7.45 -29.51 -0.46
CA VAL A 372 -6.91 -30.81 -0.85
C VAL A 372 -5.52 -31.04 -0.28
N ALA A 373 -4.61 -30.03 -0.33
CA ALA A 373 -3.28 -30.12 0.24
C ALA A 373 -3.32 -30.40 1.74
N ARG A 374 -4.21 -29.73 2.48
CA ARG A 374 -4.41 -29.94 3.90
C ARG A 374 -4.84 -31.37 4.22
N LEU A 375 -5.86 -31.83 3.52
CA LEU A 375 -6.35 -33.18 3.75
C LEU A 375 -5.30 -34.25 3.39
N ALA A 376 -4.51 -34.02 2.35
CA ALA A 376 -3.39 -34.87 1.97
C ALA A 376 -2.26 -34.85 3.02
N ALA A 377 -1.97 -33.70 3.63
CA ALA A 377 -1.01 -33.58 4.73
C ALA A 377 -1.42 -34.37 5.98
N PHE A 378 -2.74 -34.50 6.24
CA PHE A 378 -3.27 -35.41 7.25
C PHE A 378 -3.30 -36.87 6.82
N LYS A 379 -2.60 -37.19 5.71
CA LYS A 379 -2.45 -38.55 5.17
C LYS A 379 -3.76 -39.24 4.77
N LEU A 380 -4.81 -38.46 4.46
CA LEU A 380 -6.04 -39.00 3.89
C LEU A 380 -5.77 -39.55 2.47
N SER A 381 -6.40 -40.67 2.13
CA SER A 381 -6.37 -41.20 0.76
C SER A 381 -7.11 -40.29 -0.22
N ASP A 382 -6.86 -40.47 -1.52
CA ASP A 382 -7.57 -39.72 -2.57
C ASP A 382 -9.09 -39.89 -2.53
N ALA A 383 -9.55 -41.12 -2.10
CA ALA A 383 -10.97 -41.43 -1.96
C ALA A 383 -11.60 -40.68 -0.78
N GLU A 384 -10.93 -40.63 0.38
CA GLU A 384 -11.40 -39.88 1.56
C GLU A 384 -11.41 -38.37 1.31
N ILE A 385 -10.39 -37.85 0.58
CA ILE A 385 -10.37 -36.46 0.16
C ILE A 385 -11.52 -36.15 -0.80
N ALA A 386 -11.75 -37.02 -1.78
CA ALA A 386 -12.82 -36.91 -2.76
C ALA A 386 -14.20 -36.82 -2.09
N GLU A 387 -14.44 -37.70 -1.12
CA GLU A 387 -15.67 -37.73 -0.32
C GLU A 387 -15.85 -36.41 0.47
N ARG A 388 -14.81 -35.97 1.24
CA ARG A 388 -14.89 -34.78 2.07
C ARG A 388 -15.01 -33.47 1.28
N MET A 389 -14.43 -33.43 0.09
CA MET A 389 -14.42 -32.27 -0.78
C MET A 389 -15.56 -32.25 -1.79
N ASN A 390 -16.40 -33.31 -1.81
CA ASN A 390 -17.43 -33.52 -2.84
C ASN A 390 -16.85 -33.43 -4.26
N MET A 391 -15.74 -34.12 -4.49
CA MET A 391 -14.99 -34.13 -5.75
C MET A 391 -14.91 -35.59 -6.28
N SER A 392 -14.56 -35.72 -7.56
CA SER A 392 -14.16 -37.04 -8.07
C SER A 392 -12.73 -37.41 -7.64
N VAL A 393 -12.42 -38.68 -7.49
CA VAL A 393 -11.05 -39.14 -7.20
C VAL A 393 -10.04 -38.65 -8.25
N SER A 394 -10.46 -38.60 -9.53
CA SER A 394 -9.63 -38.03 -10.60
C SER A 394 -9.40 -36.55 -10.43
N GLY A 395 -10.38 -35.77 -9.93
CA GLY A 395 -10.25 -34.36 -9.58
C GLY A 395 -9.25 -34.13 -8.44
N VAL A 396 -9.26 -35.00 -7.42
CA VAL A 396 -8.27 -34.94 -6.32
C VAL A 396 -6.85 -35.25 -6.84
N LYS A 397 -6.67 -36.28 -7.68
CA LYS A 397 -5.37 -36.58 -8.31
C LYS A 397 -4.85 -35.42 -9.15
N GLN A 398 -5.73 -34.77 -9.91
CA GLN A 398 -5.38 -33.56 -10.68
C GLN A 398 -4.99 -32.40 -9.76
N ALA A 399 -5.72 -32.17 -8.67
CA ALA A 399 -5.39 -31.15 -7.68
C ALA A 399 -4.02 -31.42 -7.04
N ILE A 400 -3.73 -32.66 -6.62
CA ILE A 400 -2.44 -33.06 -6.06
C ILE A 400 -1.30 -32.85 -7.08
N ARG A 401 -1.52 -33.15 -8.36
CA ARG A 401 -0.53 -32.86 -9.41
C ARG A 401 -0.25 -31.37 -9.51
N ILE A 402 -1.27 -30.53 -9.55
CA ILE A 402 -1.12 -29.07 -9.58
C ILE A 402 -0.39 -28.56 -8.34
N ILE A 403 -0.69 -29.13 -7.16
CA ILE A 403 -0.02 -28.76 -5.92
C ILE A 403 1.49 -29.07 -6.01
N LYS A 404 1.85 -30.29 -6.42
CA LYS A 404 3.25 -30.71 -6.63
C LYS A 404 3.98 -29.80 -7.62
N GLU A 405 3.38 -29.54 -8.79
CA GLU A 405 3.95 -28.68 -9.83
C GLU A 405 4.20 -27.25 -9.33
N ARG A 406 3.33 -26.72 -8.48
CA ARG A 406 3.42 -25.33 -8.01
C ARG A 406 4.22 -25.16 -6.73
N SER A 407 4.22 -26.14 -5.84
CA SER A 407 4.95 -26.11 -4.57
C SER A 407 6.36 -26.71 -4.66
N GLY A 408 6.62 -27.57 -5.66
CA GLY A 408 7.84 -28.35 -5.74
C GLY A 408 7.94 -29.44 -4.68
N LEU A 409 6.86 -29.71 -3.92
CA LEU A 409 6.81 -30.70 -2.84
C LEU A 409 6.19 -32.00 -3.28
N GLU A 410 6.67 -33.10 -2.70
CA GLU A 410 5.98 -34.38 -2.77
C GLU A 410 4.82 -34.40 -1.79
N ARG A 411 3.86 -35.34 -2.01
CA ARG A 411 2.63 -35.42 -1.21
C ARG A 411 2.90 -35.60 0.29
N ASP A 412 3.92 -36.35 0.64
CA ASP A 412 4.28 -36.64 2.03
C ASP A 412 4.83 -35.41 2.77
N ASP A 413 5.30 -34.41 2.00
CA ASP A 413 5.84 -33.16 2.51
C ASP A 413 4.79 -32.03 2.59
N PHE A 414 3.54 -32.32 2.22
CA PHE A 414 2.49 -31.29 2.25
C PHE A 414 2.19 -30.75 3.65
N ALA A 415 2.60 -31.42 4.71
CA ALA A 415 2.59 -30.86 6.06
C ALA A 415 3.49 -29.62 6.20
N ALA A 416 4.54 -29.50 5.39
CA ALA A 416 5.39 -28.32 5.34
C ALA A 416 4.70 -27.11 4.72
N ILE A 417 3.55 -27.32 4.10
CA ILE A 417 2.75 -26.29 3.44
C ILE A 417 1.68 -25.70 4.40
N LEU A 418 1.41 -26.31 5.53
CA LEU A 418 0.44 -25.88 6.53
C LEU A 418 1.07 -24.94 7.53
#